data_b7b0e21a71c305dcf2f3fbd566f8a053
#
_entry.id   b7b0e21a71c305dcf2f3fbd566f8a053
#
_cell.length_a   1.000
_cell.length_b   1.000
_cell.length_c   1.000
_cell.angle_alpha   90.00
_cell.angle_beta   90.00
_cell.angle_gamma   90.00
#
_symmetry.space_group_name_H-M   'P 1'
#
loop_
_entity.id
_entity.type
_entity.pdbx_description
1 polymer ?
#
loop_
_entity_poly.entity_id
_entity_poly.type
_entity_poly.pdbx_seq_one_letter_code
_entity_poly.pdbx_strand_id
1 'polypeptide(L)'
;MKKERLFTNRQLLTLLWPLIIEQMLEILVGMADTVMVSSVGEAAISGVSLVDMINQLIITLFGALATGGAVVTSQHLGAKRPEDAAKSAGQLVGLGAILGVGVAAFCLITRTAQLRLFFGTITDEVMQACLTYFTITALSFPFLALYNAGAAIFRSTGNSAVSMKVSVIVNGINFCGNALCVFVLKMGVAGVAVPTLISRAVGACIILALAARQDYQLRITPQSVTRFEGRTVKSILYIGIPSAFENSLFQLGRVLVVSMISLFGTVHISANAVANNLDAIGCIVGNAMGLAMITVIGRCIGAQDFEQTNYYTKKLLLWDYIAQGAVNVVVLLFLNQILSMYTLTPETRALAWTLVMIHNGMSIFLWPASFVLPNALRAANDVRFTMVVATASMLVWRMGLSWVLCVQMGMGAVGVWYAMVVDWICRIICFVARFVSGAWKKNAVKKAA
;
A
#
# COMPACT_ATOMS: atom_id res chain seq x y z
N MET A 1 35.18 17.40 11.47
CA MET A 1 34.94 15.98 11.75
C MET A 1 33.79 15.53 10.87
N LYS A 2 33.97 14.51 10.00
CA LYS A 2 32.82 13.89 9.28
C LYS A 2 31.91 13.26 10.33
N LYS A 3 30.68 13.76 10.48
CA LYS A 3 29.67 13.14 11.33
C LYS A 3 29.50 11.67 10.93
N GLU A 4 29.50 10.79 11.92
CA GLU A 4 29.27 9.37 11.72
C GLU A 4 27.90 9.14 11.06
N ARG A 5 27.84 8.31 10.04
CA ARG A 5 26.61 8.06 9.29
C ARG A 5 25.68 7.17 10.10
N LEU A 6 24.40 7.56 10.22
CA LEU A 6 23.38 6.81 10.96
C LEU A 6 23.12 5.40 10.38
N PHE A 7 23.33 5.21 9.08
CA PHE A 7 23.16 3.93 8.42
C PHE A 7 24.31 3.62 7.47
N THR A 8 24.78 2.40 7.51
CA THR A 8 25.68 1.84 6.50
C THR A 8 24.90 1.37 5.27
N ASN A 9 25.58 1.21 4.13
CA ASN A 9 24.95 0.65 2.94
C ASN A 9 24.38 -0.76 3.19
N ARG A 10 25.09 -1.57 3.98
CA ARG A 10 24.68 -2.92 4.34
C ARG A 10 23.36 -2.91 5.13
N GLN A 11 23.23 -2.00 6.09
CA GLN A 11 21.98 -1.85 6.87
C GLN A 11 20.81 -1.43 5.99
N LEU A 12 21.02 -0.50 5.04
CA LEU A 12 19.99 -0.09 4.09
C LEU A 12 19.55 -1.26 3.19
N LEU A 13 20.49 -2.04 2.67
CA LEU A 13 20.17 -3.22 1.86
C LEU A 13 19.46 -4.31 2.68
N THR A 14 19.89 -4.54 3.94
CA THR A 14 19.23 -5.47 4.85
C THR A 14 17.79 -5.04 5.19
N LEU A 15 17.52 -3.74 5.18
CA LEU A 15 16.16 -3.21 5.34
C LEU A 15 15.34 -3.39 4.05
N LEU A 16 15.92 -3.08 2.89
CA LEU A 16 15.21 -3.02 1.60
C LEU A 16 14.87 -4.39 1.03
N TRP A 17 15.82 -5.32 1.04
CA TRP A 17 15.63 -6.61 0.38
C TRP A 17 14.43 -7.41 0.90
N PRO A 18 14.23 -7.52 2.22
CA PRO A 18 13.03 -8.18 2.74
C PRO A 18 11.72 -7.47 2.36
N LEU A 19 11.72 -6.14 2.26
CA LEU A 19 10.54 -5.38 1.85
C LEU A 19 10.18 -5.63 0.38
N ILE A 20 11.18 -5.76 -0.49
CA ILE A 20 10.95 -6.11 -1.90
C ILE A 20 10.32 -7.50 -2.00
N ILE A 21 10.84 -8.48 -1.25
CA ILE A 21 10.28 -9.84 -1.22
C ILE A 21 8.84 -9.82 -0.69
N GLU A 22 8.57 -9.05 0.37
CA GLU A 22 7.21 -8.90 0.94
C GLU A 22 6.23 -8.36 -0.11
N GLN A 23 6.61 -7.32 -0.86
CA GLN A 23 5.79 -6.77 -1.94
C GLN A 23 5.59 -7.73 -3.12
N MET A 24 6.62 -8.49 -3.49
CA MET A 24 6.51 -9.53 -4.52
C MET A 24 5.52 -10.62 -4.11
N LEU A 25 5.61 -11.10 -2.88
CA LEU A 25 4.71 -12.13 -2.34
C LEU A 25 3.26 -11.67 -2.33
N GLU A 26 3.00 -10.42 -1.94
CA GLU A 26 1.65 -9.84 -1.92
C GLU A 26 1.01 -9.87 -3.32
N ILE A 27 1.75 -9.51 -4.36
CA ILE A 27 1.25 -9.55 -5.75
C ILE A 27 1.05 -10.99 -6.23
N LEU A 28 2.02 -11.88 -6.00
CA LEU A 28 1.94 -13.26 -6.44
C LEU A 28 0.76 -14.02 -5.81
N VAL A 29 0.54 -13.82 -4.52
CA VAL A 29 -0.59 -14.45 -3.82
C VAL A 29 -1.92 -13.88 -4.28
N GLY A 30 -2.03 -12.56 -4.49
CA GLY A 30 -3.24 -11.96 -5.05
C GLY A 30 -3.59 -12.50 -6.44
N MET A 31 -2.58 -12.74 -7.30
CA MET A 31 -2.79 -13.38 -8.60
C MET A 31 -3.25 -14.85 -8.45
N ALA A 32 -2.63 -15.60 -7.56
CA ALA A 32 -3.00 -17.00 -7.28
C ALA A 32 -4.43 -17.11 -6.72
N ASP A 33 -4.81 -16.24 -5.81
CA ASP A 33 -6.17 -16.18 -5.24
C ASP A 33 -7.21 -15.95 -6.35
N THR A 34 -6.95 -15.02 -7.26
CA THR A 34 -7.84 -14.77 -8.41
C THR A 34 -8.01 -16.01 -9.29
N VAL A 35 -6.93 -16.74 -9.58
CA VAL A 35 -6.97 -17.98 -10.34
C VAL A 35 -7.76 -19.06 -9.60
N MET A 36 -7.59 -19.20 -8.28
CA MET A 36 -8.32 -20.20 -7.49
C MET A 36 -9.82 -19.87 -7.42
N VAL A 37 -10.18 -18.59 -7.24
CA VAL A 37 -11.59 -18.16 -7.26
C VAL A 37 -12.25 -18.42 -8.61
N SER A 38 -11.49 -18.28 -9.71
CA SER A 38 -12.02 -18.51 -11.06
C SER A 38 -12.51 -19.95 -11.26
N SER A 39 -11.94 -20.91 -10.56
CA SER A 39 -12.37 -22.31 -10.62
C SER A 39 -13.70 -22.60 -9.92
N VAL A 40 -14.19 -21.68 -9.07
CA VAL A 40 -15.46 -21.83 -8.33
C VAL A 40 -16.67 -21.46 -9.18
N GLY A 41 -16.52 -20.48 -10.10
CA GLY A 41 -17.58 -20.06 -11.02
C GLY A 41 -17.67 -18.54 -11.18
N GLU A 42 -18.45 -18.09 -12.17
CA GLU A 42 -18.55 -16.67 -12.54
C GLU A 42 -19.16 -15.79 -11.43
N ALA A 43 -20.20 -16.27 -10.75
CA ALA A 43 -20.80 -15.55 -9.64
C ALA A 43 -19.82 -15.38 -8.46
N ALA A 44 -18.98 -16.39 -8.21
CA ALA A 44 -17.95 -16.34 -7.17
C ALA A 44 -16.88 -15.31 -7.49
N ILE A 45 -16.32 -15.32 -8.72
CA ILE A 45 -15.33 -14.32 -9.16
C ILE A 45 -15.91 -12.91 -9.04
N SER A 46 -17.12 -12.70 -9.55
CA SER A 46 -17.78 -11.40 -9.51
C SER A 46 -17.95 -10.93 -8.08
N GLY A 47 -18.47 -11.79 -7.21
CA GLY A 47 -18.70 -11.46 -5.80
C GLY A 47 -17.42 -11.14 -5.05
N VAL A 48 -16.36 -11.93 -5.21
CA VAL A 48 -15.06 -11.69 -4.59
C VAL A 48 -14.45 -10.40 -5.11
N SER A 49 -14.44 -10.17 -6.42
CA SER A 49 -13.85 -8.97 -7.02
C SER A 49 -14.53 -7.68 -6.56
N LEU A 50 -15.86 -7.67 -6.41
CA LEU A 50 -16.60 -6.52 -5.90
C LEU A 50 -16.25 -6.24 -4.44
N VAL A 51 -16.21 -7.26 -3.60
CA VAL A 51 -15.84 -7.11 -2.19
C VAL A 51 -14.39 -6.70 -2.03
N ASP A 52 -13.48 -7.17 -2.88
CA ASP A 52 -12.06 -6.80 -2.82
C ASP A 52 -11.83 -5.31 -3.10
N MET A 53 -12.71 -4.63 -3.85
CA MET A 53 -12.66 -3.17 -3.96
C MET A 53 -12.88 -2.49 -2.60
N ILE A 54 -13.80 -3.00 -1.79
CA ILE A 54 -14.05 -2.50 -0.43
C ILE A 54 -12.90 -2.89 0.50
N ASN A 55 -12.45 -4.14 0.44
CA ASN A 55 -11.31 -4.65 1.22
C ASN A 55 -10.07 -3.80 0.99
N GLN A 56 -9.80 -3.38 -0.25
CA GLN A 56 -8.64 -2.56 -0.59
C GLN A 56 -8.69 -1.18 0.07
N LEU A 57 -9.86 -0.55 0.17
CA LEU A 57 -10.02 0.69 0.93
C LEU A 57 -9.67 0.50 2.41
N ILE A 58 -10.08 -0.60 3.01
CA ILE A 58 -9.83 -0.93 4.42
C ILE A 58 -8.36 -1.28 4.64
N ILE A 59 -7.74 -2.04 3.75
CA ILE A 59 -6.30 -2.36 3.79
C ILE A 59 -5.48 -1.07 3.76
N THR A 60 -5.81 -0.12 2.88
CA THR A 60 -5.10 1.16 2.78
C THR A 60 -5.30 2.04 4.01
N LEU A 61 -6.46 1.98 4.66
CA LEU A 61 -6.74 2.67 5.92
C LEU A 61 -5.82 2.17 7.04
N PHE A 62 -5.71 0.85 7.23
CA PHE A 62 -4.81 0.26 8.24
C PHE A 62 -3.34 0.47 7.91
N GLY A 63 -2.97 0.42 6.62
CA GLY A 63 -1.62 0.77 6.15
C GLY A 63 -1.22 2.21 6.46
N ALA A 64 -2.15 3.14 6.33
CA ALA A 64 -1.93 4.55 6.66
C ALA A 64 -1.77 4.78 8.17
N LEU A 65 -2.57 4.09 9.01
CA LEU A 65 -2.40 4.10 10.46
C LEU A 65 -1.02 3.54 10.85
N ALA A 66 -0.65 2.41 10.25
CA ALA A 66 0.66 1.77 10.45
C ALA A 66 1.82 2.71 10.06
N THR A 67 1.67 3.47 8.96
CA THR A 67 2.62 4.50 8.55
C THR A 67 2.76 5.59 9.62
N GLY A 68 1.65 6.07 10.18
CA GLY A 68 1.67 7.05 11.27
C GLY A 68 2.47 6.56 12.48
N GLY A 69 2.22 5.33 12.91
CA GLY A 69 2.96 4.70 14.00
C GLY A 69 4.43 4.46 13.67
N ALA A 70 4.74 4.01 12.45
CA ALA A 70 6.12 3.80 12.00
C ALA A 70 6.95 5.08 12.03
N VAL A 71 6.37 6.21 11.57
CA VAL A 71 7.05 7.52 11.62
C VAL A 71 7.34 7.93 13.05
N VAL A 72 6.33 7.91 13.94
CA VAL A 72 6.51 8.34 15.34
C VAL A 72 7.52 7.45 16.06
N THR A 73 7.41 6.12 15.90
CA THR A 73 8.35 5.17 16.50
C THR A 73 9.77 5.36 15.97
N SER A 74 9.95 5.55 14.66
CA SER A 74 11.26 5.80 14.05
C SER A 74 11.88 7.11 14.53
N GLN A 75 11.07 8.16 14.72
CA GLN A 75 11.54 9.44 15.27
C GLN A 75 12.02 9.29 16.72
N HIS A 76 11.29 8.58 17.59
CA HIS A 76 11.73 8.32 18.96
C HIS A 76 13.02 7.48 19.01
N LEU A 77 13.16 6.49 18.13
CA LEU A 77 14.39 5.71 18.01
C LEU A 77 15.57 6.58 17.56
N GLY A 78 15.34 7.48 16.59
CA GLY A 78 16.35 8.44 16.13
C GLY A 78 16.77 9.43 17.22
N ALA A 79 15.82 9.84 18.06
CA ALA A 79 16.06 10.70 19.24
C ALA A 79 16.75 9.96 20.40
N LYS A 80 17.08 8.67 20.25
CA LYS A 80 17.66 7.81 21.31
C LYS A 80 16.74 7.68 22.54
N ARG A 81 15.43 7.67 22.34
CA ARG A 81 14.39 7.50 23.36
C ARG A 81 13.66 6.14 23.18
N PRO A 82 14.28 5.02 23.53
CA PRO A 82 13.71 3.68 23.27
C PRO A 82 12.42 3.42 24.05
N GLU A 83 12.27 4.00 25.26
CA GLU A 83 11.05 3.86 26.05
C GLU A 83 9.85 4.54 25.38
N ASP A 84 10.02 5.76 24.84
CA ASP A 84 8.96 6.48 24.12
C ASP A 84 8.66 5.80 22.78
N ALA A 85 9.65 5.21 22.14
CA ALA A 85 9.47 4.38 20.97
C ALA A 85 8.64 3.12 21.29
N ALA A 86 8.92 2.44 22.41
CA ALA A 86 8.15 1.27 22.85
C ALA A 86 6.70 1.65 23.23
N LYS A 87 6.49 2.81 23.87
CA LYS A 87 5.15 3.35 24.12
C LYS A 87 4.42 3.63 22.82
N SER A 88 5.05 4.32 21.86
CA SER A 88 4.44 4.60 20.56
C SER A 88 4.06 3.33 19.81
N ALA A 89 4.92 2.30 19.86
CA ALA A 89 4.66 1.00 19.28
C ALA A 89 3.43 0.32 19.94
N GLY A 90 3.35 0.34 21.28
CA GLY A 90 2.20 -0.17 22.02
C GLY A 90 0.90 0.58 21.69
N GLN A 91 0.96 1.93 21.61
CA GLN A 91 -0.19 2.76 21.22
C GLN A 91 -0.67 2.43 19.79
N LEU A 92 0.25 2.18 18.87
CA LEU A 92 -0.10 1.78 17.51
C LEU A 92 -0.89 0.46 17.50
N VAL A 93 -0.44 -0.54 18.28
CA VAL A 93 -1.15 -1.83 18.42
C VAL A 93 -2.53 -1.62 19.04
N GLY A 94 -2.63 -0.83 20.11
CA GLY A 94 -3.92 -0.51 20.76
C GLY A 94 -4.89 0.19 19.82
N LEU A 95 -4.43 1.21 19.09
CA LEU A 95 -5.24 1.90 18.08
C LEU A 95 -5.64 0.96 16.94
N GLY A 96 -4.72 0.10 16.47
CA GLY A 96 -5.00 -0.90 15.45
C GLY A 96 -6.10 -1.88 15.91
N ALA A 97 -6.05 -2.34 17.17
CA ALA A 97 -7.07 -3.21 17.74
C ALA A 97 -8.46 -2.52 17.77
N ILE A 98 -8.53 -1.31 18.32
CA ILE A 98 -9.80 -0.56 18.44
C ILE A 98 -10.38 -0.26 17.06
N LEU A 99 -9.57 0.28 16.13
CA LEU A 99 -10.01 0.61 14.79
C LEU A 99 -10.36 -0.64 13.99
N GLY A 100 -9.56 -1.72 14.12
CA GLY A 100 -9.84 -2.99 13.46
C GLY A 100 -11.17 -3.59 13.90
N VAL A 101 -11.46 -3.63 15.20
CA VAL A 101 -12.74 -4.11 15.74
C VAL A 101 -13.88 -3.15 15.35
N GLY A 102 -13.68 -1.84 15.43
CA GLY A 102 -14.69 -0.85 15.06
C GLY A 102 -15.08 -0.94 13.56
N VAL A 103 -14.09 -1.03 12.69
CA VAL A 103 -14.31 -1.20 11.23
C VAL A 103 -14.97 -2.54 10.93
N ALA A 104 -14.54 -3.63 11.57
CA ALA A 104 -15.15 -4.95 11.40
C ALA A 104 -16.64 -4.93 11.82
N ALA A 105 -16.94 -4.38 13.00
CA ALA A 105 -18.31 -4.24 13.50
C ALA A 105 -19.16 -3.39 12.54
N PHE A 106 -18.64 -2.24 12.11
CA PHE A 106 -19.34 -1.38 11.14
C PHE A 106 -19.63 -2.12 9.84
N CYS A 107 -18.62 -2.80 9.26
CA CYS A 107 -18.78 -3.56 8.03
C CYS A 107 -19.78 -4.71 8.18
N LEU A 108 -19.75 -5.43 9.30
CA LEU A 108 -20.66 -6.55 9.55
C LEU A 108 -22.12 -6.09 9.71
N ILE A 109 -22.34 -4.98 10.44
CA ILE A 109 -23.68 -4.43 10.66
C ILE A 109 -24.26 -3.88 9.36
N THR A 110 -23.46 -3.17 8.57
CA THR A 110 -23.92 -2.44 7.38
C THR A 110 -23.65 -3.18 6.07
N ARG A 111 -23.17 -4.43 6.10
CA ARG A 111 -22.70 -5.20 4.93
C ARG A 111 -23.65 -5.15 3.74
N THR A 112 -24.94 -5.41 3.94
CA THR A 112 -25.94 -5.41 2.86
C THR A 112 -26.17 -4.00 2.31
N ALA A 113 -26.22 -2.99 3.20
CA ALA A 113 -26.38 -1.60 2.79
C ALA A 113 -25.16 -1.11 2.00
N GLN A 114 -23.94 -1.45 2.42
CA GLN A 114 -22.70 -1.12 1.70
C GLN A 114 -22.69 -1.76 0.30
N LEU A 115 -22.98 -3.06 0.19
CA LEU A 115 -22.98 -3.75 -1.10
C LEU A 115 -24.02 -3.15 -2.06
N ARG A 116 -25.22 -2.83 -1.57
CA ARG A 116 -26.24 -2.17 -2.38
C ARG A 116 -25.87 -0.73 -2.78
N LEU A 117 -25.24 0.01 -1.87
CA LEU A 117 -24.79 1.38 -2.12
C LEU A 117 -23.70 1.43 -3.20
N PHE A 118 -22.71 0.53 -3.11
CA PHE A 118 -21.57 0.54 -4.02
C PHE A 118 -21.87 -0.11 -5.38
N PHE A 119 -22.72 -1.16 -5.39
CA PHE A 119 -22.89 -1.99 -6.58
C PHE A 119 -24.31 -2.02 -7.14
N GLY A 120 -25.24 -1.33 -6.49
CA GLY A 120 -26.63 -1.22 -6.96
C GLY A 120 -27.36 -2.57 -7.02
N THR A 121 -28.01 -2.84 -8.17
CA THR A 121 -28.73 -4.11 -8.41
C THR A 121 -27.79 -5.12 -9.06
N ILE A 122 -27.39 -6.12 -8.28
CA ILE A 122 -26.66 -7.30 -8.73
C ILE A 122 -27.55 -8.54 -8.57
N THR A 123 -27.24 -9.62 -9.28
CA THR A 123 -28.00 -10.87 -9.19
C THR A 123 -27.94 -11.47 -7.78
N ASP A 124 -28.94 -12.19 -7.38
CA ASP A 124 -29.02 -12.79 -6.03
C ASP A 124 -27.84 -13.74 -5.75
N GLU A 125 -27.39 -14.48 -6.77
CA GLU A 125 -26.22 -15.36 -6.66
C GLU A 125 -24.94 -14.58 -6.35
N VAL A 126 -24.69 -13.48 -7.06
CA VAL A 126 -23.54 -12.61 -6.84
C VAL A 126 -23.67 -11.92 -5.48
N MET A 127 -24.86 -11.48 -5.08
CA MET A 127 -25.11 -10.88 -3.77
C MET A 127 -24.80 -11.87 -2.63
N GLN A 128 -25.18 -13.13 -2.76
CA GLN A 128 -24.86 -14.17 -1.77
C GLN A 128 -23.35 -14.44 -1.68
N ALA A 129 -22.68 -14.50 -2.84
CA ALA A 129 -21.23 -14.63 -2.89
C ALA A 129 -20.55 -13.44 -2.19
N CYS A 130 -21.00 -12.21 -2.48
CA CYS A 130 -20.51 -10.99 -1.81
C CYS A 130 -20.72 -11.05 -0.29
N LEU A 131 -21.92 -11.38 0.16
CA LEU A 131 -22.25 -11.42 1.60
C LEU A 131 -21.41 -12.46 2.34
N THR A 132 -21.23 -13.64 1.76
CA THR A 132 -20.40 -14.71 2.33
C THR A 132 -18.95 -14.26 2.45
N TYR A 133 -18.35 -13.78 1.36
CA TYR A 133 -16.97 -13.34 1.32
C TYR A 133 -16.73 -12.15 2.23
N PHE A 134 -17.58 -11.13 2.16
CA PHE A 134 -17.45 -9.91 2.97
C PHE A 134 -17.62 -10.17 4.46
N THR A 135 -18.52 -11.05 4.85
CA THR A 135 -18.70 -11.41 6.26
C THR A 135 -17.42 -12.03 6.85
N ILE A 136 -16.82 -12.99 6.15
CA ILE A 136 -15.63 -13.69 6.62
C ILE A 136 -14.41 -12.77 6.57
N THR A 137 -14.25 -11.97 5.51
CA THR A 137 -13.13 -11.03 5.40
C THR A 137 -13.24 -9.88 6.41
N ALA A 138 -14.43 -9.39 6.73
CA ALA A 138 -14.65 -8.39 7.76
C ALA A 138 -14.23 -8.88 9.16
N LEU A 139 -14.46 -10.15 9.47
CA LEU A 139 -13.96 -10.77 10.71
C LEU A 139 -12.43 -10.79 10.79
N SER A 140 -11.74 -10.74 9.67
CA SER A 140 -10.28 -10.70 9.62
C SER A 140 -9.67 -9.30 9.83
N PHE A 141 -10.45 -8.22 9.78
CA PHE A 141 -9.93 -6.84 9.85
C PHE A 141 -9.20 -6.50 11.15
N PRO A 142 -9.64 -6.95 12.34
CA PRO A 142 -8.87 -6.74 13.57
C PRO A 142 -7.47 -7.35 13.48
N PHE A 143 -7.36 -8.56 12.94
CA PHE A 143 -6.10 -9.26 12.77
C PHE A 143 -5.20 -8.59 11.72
N LEU A 144 -5.80 -8.10 10.62
CA LEU A 144 -5.09 -7.34 9.60
C LEU A 144 -4.51 -6.03 10.16
N ALA A 145 -5.29 -5.29 10.96
CA ALA A 145 -4.84 -4.05 11.59
C ALA A 145 -3.68 -4.32 12.58
N LEU A 146 -3.78 -5.38 13.37
CA LEU A 146 -2.74 -5.81 14.30
C LEU A 146 -1.47 -6.28 13.60
N TYR A 147 -1.61 -7.04 12.50
CA TYR A 147 -0.49 -7.46 11.67
C TYR A 147 0.25 -6.26 11.08
N ASN A 148 -0.49 -5.31 10.48
CA ASN A 148 0.10 -4.10 9.91
C ASN A 148 0.82 -3.25 10.96
N ALA A 149 0.25 -3.12 12.16
CA ALA A 149 0.89 -2.44 13.29
C ALA A 149 2.21 -3.13 13.68
N GLY A 150 2.20 -4.45 13.86
CA GLY A 150 3.38 -5.23 14.18
C GLY A 150 4.47 -5.16 13.11
N ALA A 151 4.10 -5.29 11.84
CA ALA A 151 5.02 -5.16 10.71
C ALA A 151 5.66 -3.75 10.67
N ALA A 152 4.87 -2.69 10.89
CA ALA A 152 5.37 -1.33 10.95
C ALA A 152 6.39 -1.11 12.10
N ILE A 153 6.17 -1.73 13.24
CA ILE A 153 7.09 -1.69 14.39
C ILE A 153 8.43 -2.32 14.03
N PHE A 154 8.43 -3.54 13.48
CA PHE A 154 9.68 -4.19 13.06
C PHE A 154 10.39 -3.42 11.95
N ARG A 155 9.67 -2.86 11.00
CA ARG A 155 10.27 -1.98 9.97
C ARG A 155 10.90 -0.74 10.58
N SER A 156 10.26 -0.09 11.56
CA SER A 156 10.79 1.11 12.22
C SER A 156 12.07 0.84 13.03
N THR A 157 12.26 -0.39 13.54
CA THR A 157 13.52 -0.81 14.16
C THR A 157 14.63 -1.12 13.14
N GLY A 158 14.32 -1.14 11.85
CA GLY A 158 15.25 -1.54 10.80
C GLY A 158 15.31 -3.06 10.55
N ASN A 159 14.46 -3.85 11.21
CA ASN A 159 14.43 -5.31 11.10
C ASN A 159 13.23 -5.79 10.26
N SER A 160 13.21 -5.40 8.98
CA SER A 160 12.17 -5.83 8.03
C SER A 160 12.21 -7.34 7.73
N ALA A 161 13.31 -8.04 8.06
CA ALA A 161 13.38 -9.48 7.87
C ALA A 161 12.34 -10.24 8.71
N VAL A 162 11.94 -9.72 9.87
CA VAL A 162 10.89 -10.31 10.70
C VAL A 162 9.53 -10.19 10.01
N SER A 163 9.16 -9.00 9.53
CA SER A 163 7.89 -8.82 8.82
C SER A 163 7.82 -9.69 7.56
N MET A 164 8.90 -9.77 6.80
CA MET A 164 9.00 -10.63 5.63
C MET A 164 8.79 -12.12 5.99
N LYS A 165 9.47 -12.63 7.02
CA LYS A 165 9.32 -14.05 7.43
C LYS A 165 7.89 -14.38 7.84
N VAL A 166 7.26 -13.47 8.59
CA VAL A 166 5.84 -13.64 8.97
C VAL A 166 4.94 -13.57 7.75
N SER A 167 5.22 -12.65 6.80
CA SER A 167 4.50 -12.55 5.53
C SER A 167 4.59 -13.84 4.71
N VAL A 168 5.78 -14.47 4.62
CA VAL A 168 5.95 -15.78 3.97
C VAL A 168 5.05 -16.85 4.60
N ILE A 169 4.99 -16.90 5.93
CA ILE A 169 4.13 -17.86 6.66
C ILE A 169 2.65 -17.58 6.38
N VAL A 170 2.23 -16.31 6.48
CA VAL A 170 0.84 -15.88 6.23
C VAL A 170 0.41 -16.22 4.80
N ASN A 171 1.24 -15.90 3.83
CA ASN A 171 0.96 -16.18 2.42
C ASN A 171 1.00 -17.69 2.12
N GLY A 172 1.89 -18.44 2.75
CA GLY A 172 1.92 -19.90 2.63
C GLY A 172 0.65 -20.55 3.19
N ILE A 173 0.19 -20.13 4.37
CA ILE A 173 -1.08 -20.62 4.97
C ILE A 173 -2.26 -20.25 4.08
N ASN A 174 -2.30 -19.01 3.55
CA ASN A 174 -3.36 -18.56 2.68
C ASN A 174 -3.41 -19.37 1.39
N PHE A 175 -2.29 -19.50 0.68
CA PHE A 175 -2.21 -20.25 -0.58
C PHE A 175 -2.58 -21.74 -0.42
N CYS A 176 -1.95 -22.44 0.55
CA CYS A 176 -2.24 -23.84 0.81
C CYS A 176 -3.68 -24.05 1.32
N GLY A 177 -4.15 -23.15 2.18
CA GLY A 177 -5.50 -23.15 2.70
C GLY A 177 -6.54 -22.95 1.61
N ASN A 178 -6.35 -21.97 0.70
CA ASN A 178 -7.23 -21.74 -0.45
C ASN A 178 -7.26 -22.96 -1.36
N ALA A 179 -6.11 -23.56 -1.68
CA ALA A 179 -6.04 -24.78 -2.49
C ALA A 179 -6.82 -25.94 -1.83
N LEU A 180 -6.65 -26.15 -0.54
CA LEU A 180 -7.35 -27.19 0.21
C LEU A 180 -8.86 -26.93 0.26
N CYS A 181 -9.27 -25.71 0.64
CA CYS A 181 -10.69 -25.38 0.84
C CYS A 181 -11.47 -25.29 -0.48
N VAL A 182 -10.83 -24.81 -1.55
CA VAL A 182 -11.49 -24.69 -2.87
C VAL A 182 -11.54 -26.04 -3.60
N PHE A 183 -10.39 -26.71 -3.75
CA PHE A 183 -10.30 -27.88 -4.62
C PHE A 183 -10.66 -29.20 -3.90
N VAL A 184 -10.32 -29.35 -2.62
CA VAL A 184 -10.58 -30.61 -1.87
C VAL A 184 -11.90 -30.53 -1.11
N LEU A 185 -12.10 -29.48 -0.30
CA LEU A 185 -13.30 -29.31 0.52
C LEU A 185 -14.50 -28.73 -0.22
N LYS A 186 -14.28 -28.16 -1.43
CA LYS A 186 -15.31 -27.56 -2.31
C LYS A 186 -16.22 -26.54 -1.60
N MET A 187 -15.62 -25.70 -0.75
CA MET A 187 -16.34 -24.73 0.07
C MET A 187 -16.83 -23.49 -0.73
N GLY A 188 -16.63 -23.47 -2.05
CA GLY A 188 -17.02 -22.33 -2.87
C GLY A 188 -16.30 -21.04 -2.48
N VAL A 189 -17.04 -19.94 -2.41
CA VAL A 189 -16.50 -18.61 -2.04
C VAL A 189 -15.92 -18.58 -0.64
N ALA A 190 -16.52 -19.31 0.31
CA ALA A 190 -15.99 -19.42 1.68
C ALA A 190 -14.61 -20.07 1.71
N GLY A 191 -14.29 -20.93 0.70
CA GLY A 191 -13.00 -21.60 0.58
C GLY A 191 -11.82 -20.67 0.34
N VAL A 192 -12.03 -19.44 -0.10
CA VAL A 192 -10.99 -18.41 -0.25
C VAL A 192 -11.00 -17.46 0.95
N ALA A 193 -12.17 -17.19 1.53
CA ALA A 193 -12.30 -16.26 2.65
C ALA A 193 -11.78 -16.83 3.98
N VAL A 194 -12.06 -18.10 4.27
CA VAL A 194 -11.67 -18.75 5.54
C VAL A 194 -10.15 -18.83 5.71
N PRO A 195 -9.37 -19.30 4.71
CA PRO A 195 -7.91 -19.29 4.82
C PRO A 195 -7.32 -17.88 4.96
N THR A 196 -7.94 -16.89 4.34
CA THR A 196 -7.56 -15.46 4.52
C THR A 196 -7.76 -15.01 5.97
N LEU A 197 -8.87 -15.37 6.60
CA LEU A 197 -9.11 -15.09 8.01
C LEU A 197 -8.08 -15.79 8.91
N ILE A 198 -7.84 -17.08 8.69
CA ILE A 198 -6.89 -17.88 9.48
C ILE A 198 -5.47 -17.36 9.33
N SER A 199 -5.03 -17.10 8.11
CA SER A 199 -3.67 -16.61 7.83
C SER A 199 -3.40 -15.27 8.48
N ARG A 200 -4.36 -14.32 8.41
CA ARG A 200 -4.29 -13.02 9.09
C ARG A 200 -4.27 -13.16 10.61
N ALA A 201 -5.08 -14.04 11.18
CA ALA A 201 -5.10 -14.30 12.63
C ALA A 201 -3.75 -14.88 13.10
N VAL A 202 -3.25 -15.88 12.39
CA VAL A 202 -1.93 -16.49 12.70
C VAL A 202 -0.81 -15.45 12.56
N GLY A 203 -0.81 -14.66 11.49
CA GLY A 203 0.17 -13.60 11.27
C GLY A 203 0.16 -12.55 12.37
N ALA A 204 -1.01 -12.10 12.80
CA ALA A 204 -1.17 -11.17 13.92
C ALA A 204 -0.63 -11.76 15.22
N CYS A 205 -0.98 -13.00 15.54
CA CYS A 205 -0.49 -13.69 16.73
C CYS A 205 1.04 -13.82 16.73
N ILE A 206 1.62 -14.27 15.62
CA ILE A 206 3.08 -14.43 15.50
C ILE A 206 3.79 -13.10 15.65
N ILE A 207 3.39 -12.08 14.90
CA ILE A 207 4.11 -10.80 14.89
C ILE A 207 4.01 -10.07 16.24
N LEU A 208 2.86 -10.14 16.91
CA LEU A 208 2.68 -9.57 18.25
C LEU A 208 3.43 -10.37 19.32
N ALA A 209 3.43 -11.70 19.25
CA ALA A 209 4.22 -12.53 20.16
C ALA A 209 5.73 -12.23 20.04
N LEU A 210 6.23 -12.03 18.80
CA LEU A 210 7.61 -11.61 18.58
C LEU A 210 7.88 -10.20 19.12
N ALA A 211 6.95 -9.26 18.93
CA ALA A 211 7.08 -7.89 19.43
C ALA A 211 7.03 -7.78 20.97
N ALA A 212 6.46 -8.77 21.64
CA ALA A 212 6.44 -8.85 23.11
C ALA A 212 7.72 -9.45 23.70
N ARG A 213 8.61 -10.09 22.90
CA ARG A 213 9.85 -10.70 23.38
C ARG A 213 10.90 -9.66 23.75
N GLN A 214 11.76 -10.02 24.72
CA GLN A 214 12.84 -9.15 25.21
C GLN A 214 14.03 -9.06 24.24
N ASP A 215 14.13 -9.99 23.29
CA ASP A 215 15.27 -10.10 22.38
C ASP A 215 15.28 -9.03 21.28
N TYR A 216 14.20 -8.25 21.16
CA TYR A 216 14.08 -7.19 20.15
C TYR A 216 14.27 -5.80 20.75
N GLN A 217 14.76 -4.89 19.93
CA GLN A 217 15.10 -3.52 20.32
C GLN A 217 13.93 -2.74 20.95
N LEU A 218 12.70 -3.10 20.60
CA LEU A 218 11.46 -2.55 21.18
C LEU A 218 10.64 -3.70 21.75
N ARG A 219 10.33 -3.61 23.04
CA ARG A 219 9.41 -4.54 23.71
C ARG A 219 8.06 -3.89 23.91
N ILE A 220 7.02 -4.53 23.39
CA ILE A 220 5.64 -4.11 23.66
C ILE A 220 5.16 -4.81 24.96
N THR A 221 4.62 -4.00 25.87
CA THR A 221 4.03 -4.51 27.13
C THR A 221 2.51 -4.31 27.07
N PRO A 222 1.71 -5.14 27.79
CA PRO A 222 0.26 -4.92 27.88
C PRO A 222 -0.10 -3.51 28.33
N GLN A 223 0.71 -2.94 29.24
CA GLN A 223 0.51 -1.58 29.72
C GLN A 223 0.68 -0.51 28.63
N SER A 224 1.67 -0.69 27.71
CA SER A 224 1.87 0.24 26.59
C SER A 224 0.73 0.19 25.56
N VAL A 225 0.04 -0.95 25.46
CA VAL A 225 -1.10 -1.16 24.57
C VAL A 225 -2.40 -0.57 25.15
N THR A 226 -2.63 -0.75 26.46
CA THR A 226 -3.93 -0.41 27.08
C THR A 226 -3.98 1.00 27.70
N ARG A 227 -2.84 1.55 28.10
CA ARG A 227 -2.78 2.91 28.65
C ARG A 227 -2.54 3.93 27.55
N PHE A 228 -3.63 4.52 27.03
CA PHE A 228 -3.54 5.52 25.98
C PHE A 228 -2.97 6.85 26.49
N GLU A 229 -1.91 7.31 25.83
CA GLU A 229 -1.30 8.61 26.03
C GLU A 229 -1.74 9.56 24.92
N GLY A 230 -2.57 10.55 25.25
CA GLY A 230 -3.20 11.44 24.28
C GLY A 230 -2.22 12.15 23.34
N ARG A 231 -0.99 12.48 23.82
CA ARG A 231 0.05 13.12 23.00
C ARG A 231 0.54 12.17 21.91
N THR A 232 0.85 10.94 22.26
CA THR A 232 1.36 9.90 21.34
C THR A 232 0.30 9.50 20.32
N VAL A 233 -0.94 9.24 20.79
CA VAL A 233 -2.09 8.96 19.93
C VAL A 233 -2.33 10.09 18.93
N LYS A 234 -2.35 11.35 19.38
CA LYS A 234 -2.51 12.51 18.51
C LYS A 234 -1.38 12.61 17.46
N SER A 235 -0.17 12.24 17.82
CA SER A 235 0.95 12.25 16.87
C SER A 235 0.83 11.17 15.80
N ILE A 236 0.42 9.96 16.18
CA ILE A 236 0.15 8.86 15.23
C ILE A 236 -0.99 9.23 14.29
N LEU A 237 -2.11 9.70 14.83
CA LEU A 237 -3.30 10.07 14.03
C LEU A 237 -3.05 11.30 13.14
N TYR A 238 -2.22 12.24 13.58
CA TYR A 238 -1.84 13.40 12.77
C TYR A 238 -1.18 13.02 11.45
N ILE A 239 -0.45 11.91 11.43
CA ILE A 239 0.19 11.37 10.23
C ILE A 239 -0.75 10.37 9.54
N GLY A 240 -1.38 9.50 10.32
CA GLY A 240 -2.22 8.42 9.80
C GLY A 240 -3.48 8.92 9.10
N ILE A 241 -4.22 9.90 9.66
CA ILE A 241 -5.47 10.39 9.08
C ILE A 241 -5.26 11.04 7.69
N PRO A 242 -4.32 12.00 7.51
CA PRO A 242 -4.08 12.55 6.19
C PRO A 242 -3.62 11.51 5.17
N SER A 243 -2.78 10.56 5.60
CA SER A 243 -2.32 9.47 4.73
C SER A 243 -3.46 8.51 4.36
N ALA A 244 -4.38 8.22 5.29
CA ALA A 244 -5.56 7.42 5.02
C ALA A 244 -6.49 8.11 4.03
N PHE A 245 -6.74 9.40 4.22
CA PHE A 245 -7.57 10.20 3.30
C PHE A 245 -6.98 10.22 1.89
N GLU A 246 -5.69 10.49 1.76
CA GLU A 246 -4.97 10.49 0.49
C GLU A 246 -5.07 9.14 -0.23
N ASN A 247 -4.77 8.04 0.48
CA ASN A 247 -4.79 6.69 -0.09
C ASN A 247 -6.21 6.25 -0.46
N SER A 248 -7.21 6.55 0.38
CA SER A 248 -8.61 6.21 0.09
C SER A 248 -9.13 6.97 -1.12
N LEU A 249 -8.80 8.27 -1.24
CA LEU A 249 -9.18 9.07 -2.40
C LEU A 249 -8.49 8.55 -3.67
N PHE A 250 -7.24 8.11 -3.57
CA PHE A 250 -6.54 7.51 -4.70
C PHE A 250 -7.23 6.23 -5.18
N GLN A 251 -7.67 5.36 -4.26
CA GLN A 251 -8.40 4.13 -4.63
C GLN A 251 -9.75 4.44 -5.26
N LEU A 252 -10.52 5.36 -4.68
CA LEU A 252 -11.79 5.82 -5.27
C LEU A 252 -11.59 6.41 -6.66
N GLY A 253 -10.56 7.22 -6.84
CA GLY A 253 -10.22 7.78 -8.14
C GLY A 253 -9.86 6.73 -9.18
N ARG A 254 -9.16 5.64 -8.80
CA ARG A 254 -8.91 4.51 -9.71
C ARG A 254 -10.21 3.85 -10.18
N VAL A 255 -11.18 3.67 -9.30
CA VAL A 255 -12.49 3.12 -9.67
C VAL A 255 -13.21 4.01 -10.67
N LEU A 256 -13.23 5.32 -10.44
CA LEU A 256 -13.86 6.29 -11.35
C LEU A 256 -13.18 6.33 -12.73
N VAL A 257 -11.86 6.25 -12.75
CA VAL A 257 -11.08 6.18 -13.99
C VAL A 257 -11.42 4.91 -14.80
N VAL A 258 -11.54 3.76 -14.14
CA VAL A 258 -11.98 2.51 -14.81
C VAL A 258 -13.39 2.66 -15.36
N SER A 259 -14.30 3.33 -14.66
CA SER A 259 -15.64 3.63 -15.15
C SER A 259 -15.63 4.49 -16.43
N MET A 260 -14.70 5.45 -16.54
CA MET A 260 -14.53 6.24 -17.78
C MET A 260 -14.04 5.34 -18.93
N ILE A 261 -13.08 4.45 -18.68
CA ILE A 261 -12.54 3.54 -19.68
C ILE A 261 -13.62 2.56 -20.17
N SER A 262 -14.53 2.13 -19.28
CA SER A 262 -15.60 1.18 -19.63
C SER A 262 -16.57 1.71 -20.71
N LEU A 263 -16.67 3.02 -20.88
CA LEU A 263 -17.48 3.64 -21.95
C LEU A 263 -16.97 3.29 -23.36
N PHE A 264 -15.72 2.85 -23.49
CA PHE A 264 -15.08 2.53 -24.77
C PHE A 264 -15.07 1.04 -25.09
N GLY A 265 -15.78 0.22 -24.30
CA GLY A 265 -16.01 -1.19 -24.56
C GLY A 265 -14.92 -2.13 -24.05
N THR A 266 -15.11 -3.41 -24.36
CA THR A 266 -14.32 -4.51 -23.79
C THR A 266 -12.83 -4.48 -24.14
N VAL A 267 -12.47 -4.00 -25.33
CA VAL A 267 -11.07 -3.87 -25.77
C VAL A 267 -10.30 -2.96 -24.79
N HIS A 268 -10.86 -1.78 -24.48
CA HIS A 268 -10.24 -0.83 -23.55
C HIS A 268 -10.18 -1.33 -22.11
N ILE A 269 -11.23 -2.01 -21.65
CA ILE A 269 -11.28 -2.61 -20.31
C ILE A 269 -10.21 -3.68 -20.17
N SER A 270 -10.14 -4.62 -21.12
CA SER A 270 -9.20 -5.74 -21.09
C SER A 270 -7.75 -5.27 -21.21
N ALA A 271 -7.48 -4.32 -22.11
CA ALA A 271 -6.15 -3.74 -22.27
C ALA A 271 -5.70 -3.03 -20.98
N ASN A 272 -6.60 -2.25 -20.35
CA ASN A 272 -6.32 -1.57 -19.09
C ASN A 272 -6.08 -2.56 -17.93
N ALA A 273 -6.81 -3.67 -17.87
CA ALA A 273 -6.62 -4.69 -16.84
C ALA A 273 -5.24 -5.34 -16.95
N VAL A 274 -4.82 -5.74 -18.17
CA VAL A 274 -3.49 -6.32 -18.41
C VAL A 274 -2.40 -5.31 -18.09
N ALA A 275 -2.55 -4.06 -18.52
CA ALA A 275 -1.59 -3.02 -18.26
C ALA A 275 -1.43 -2.72 -16.75
N ASN A 276 -2.52 -2.71 -15.97
CA ASN A 276 -2.45 -2.54 -14.51
C ASN A 276 -1.71 -3.71 -13.81
N ASN A 277 -1.80 -4.93 -14.32
CA ASN A 277 -1.04 -6.06 -13.77
C ASN A 277 0.48 -5.87 -13.97
N LEU A 278 0.88 -5.40 -15.16
CA LEU A 278 2.29 -5.14 -15.46
C LEU A 278 2.83 -3.89 -14.73
N ASP A 279 1.98 -2.89 -14.55
CA ASP A 279 2.24 -1.72 -13.71
C ASP A 279 2.56 -2.13 -12.25
N ALA A 280 1.75 -3.00 -11.66
CA ALA A 280 1.97 -3.48 -10.30
C ALA A 280 3.36 -4.12 -10.14
N ILE A 281 3.82 -4.89 -11.14
CA ILE A 281 5.18 -5.46 -11.16
C ILE A 281 6.22 -4.35 -11.24
N GLY A 282 6.01 -3.36 -12.12
CA GLY A 282 6.91 -2.23 -12.30
C GLY A 282 7.11 -1.37 -11.05
N CYS A 283 6.12 -1.34 -10.14
CA CYS A 283 6.12 -0.51 -8.93
C CYS A 283 6.57 -1.23 -7.64
N ILE A 284 6.90 -2.54 -7.70
CA ILE A 284 7.29 -3.34 -6.52
C ILE A 284 8.42 -2.69 -5.73
N VAL A 285 9.50 -2.32 -6.43
CA VAL A 285 10.70 -1.76 -5.79
C VAL A 285 10.39 -0.42 -5.15
N GLY A 286 9.65 0.44 -5.84
CA GLY A 286 9.30 1.76 -5.33
C GLY A 286 8.38 1.71 -4.10
N ASN A 287 7.43 0.77 -4.05
CA ASN A 287 6.60 0.55 -2.87
C ASN A 287 7.45 0.15 -1.65
N ALA A 288 8.38 -0.80 -1.84
CA ALA A 288 9.34 -1.20 -0.81
C ALA A 288 10.24 -0.04 -0.37
N MET A 289 10.72 0.76 -1.34
CA MET A 289 11.55 1.93 -1.07
C MET A 289 10.78 3.01 -0.27
N GLY A 290 9.50 3.20 -0.57
CA GLY A 290 8.62 4.09 0.21
C GLY A 290 8.54 3.73 1.68
N LEU A 291 8.42 2.43 2.00
CA LEU A 291 8.42 1.93 3.38
C LEU A 291 9.78 2.13 4.06
N ALA A 292 10.87 1.85 3.35
CA ALA A 292 12.23 2.07 3.87
C ALA A 292 12.52 3.57 4.10
N MET A 293 12.04 4.44 3.20
CA MET A 293 12.17 5.89 3.31
C MET A 293 11.58 6.41 4.63
N ILE A 294 10.39 5.93 5.02
CA ILE A 294 9.73 6.29 6.29
C ILE A 294 10.63 5.95 7.48
N THR A 295 11.20 4.76 7.51
CA THR A 295 12.07 4.29 8.60
C THR A 295 13.37 5.10 8.68
N VAL A 296 14.08 5.23 7.56
CA VAL A 296 15.39 5.87 7.51
C VAL A 296 15.28 7.37 7.79
N ILE A 297 14.35 8.04 7.12
CA ILE A 297 14.16 9.49 7.28
C ILE A 297 13.55 9.79 8.65
N GLY A 298 12.61 8.97 9.14
CA GLY A 298 12.07 9.13 10.49
C GLY A 298 13.17 9.13 11.57
N ARG A 299 14.16 8.24 11.48
CA ARG A 299 15.31 8.22 12.39
C ARG A 299 16.20 9.45 12.23
N CYS A 300 16.46 9.92 11.01
CA CYS A 300 17.24 11.15 10.78
C CYS A 300 16.53 12.38 11.38
N ILE A 301 15.21 12.48 11.21
CA ILE A 301 14.39 13.55 11.79
C ILE A 301 14.40 13.48 13.32
N GLY A 302 14.26 12.28 13.89
CA GLY A 302 14.36 12.08 15.35
C GLY A 302 15.71 12.50 15.92
N ALA A 303 16.79 12.23 15.18
CA ALA A 303 18.16 12.68 15.53
C ALA A 303 18.40 14.17 15.28
N GLN A 304 17.42 14.91 14.75
CA GLN A 304 17.54 16.33 14.36
C GLN A 304 18.68 16.59 13.35
N ASP A 305 19.07 15.57 12.57
CA ASP A 305 20.14 15.68 11.59
C ASP A 305 19.58 15.86 10.18
N PHE A 306 19.31 17.12 9.82
CA PHE A 306 18.75 17.48 8.51
C PHE A 306 19.74 17.30 7.36
N GLU A 307 21.04 17.28 7.64
CA GLU A 307 22.05 16.99 6.62
C GLU A 307 21.98 15.53 6.20
N GLN A 308 21.91 14.61 7.16
CA GLN A 308 21.72 13.18 6.88
C GLN A 308 20.34 12.89 6.30
N THR A 309 19.30 13.62 6.71
CA THR A 309 17.97 13.55 6.09
C THR A 309 18.05 13.81 4.58
N ASN A 310 18.69 14.91 4.17
CA ASN A 310 18.88 15.25 2.76
C ASN A 310 19.74 14.20 2.04
N TYR A 311 20.81 13.74 2.66
CA TYR A 311 21.70 12.73 2.09
C TYR A 311 20.97 11.41 1.83
N TYR A 312 20.25 10.86 2.83
CA TYR A 312 19.58 9.58 2.69
C TYR A 312 18.35 9.68 1.77
N THR A 313 17.64 10.79 1.77
CA THR A 313 16.54 10.99 0.82
C THR A 313 17.04 10.91 -0.63
N LYS A 314 18.08 11.67 -0.95
CA LYS A 314 18.69 11.63 -2.30
C LYS A 314 19.25 10.26 -2.65
N LYS A 315 19.90 9.60 -1.70
CA LYS A 315 20.50 8.28 -1.91
C LYS A 315 19.46 7.20 -2.15
N LEU A 316 18.40 7.15 -1.34
CA LEU A 316 17.33 6.16 -1.50
C LEU A 316 16.54 6.42 -2.79
N LEU A 317 16.30 7.69 -3.15
CA LEU A 317 15.72 8.03 -4.45
C LEU A 317 16.60 7.55 -5.62
N LEU A 318 17.91 7.79 -5.55
CA LEU A 318 18.82 7.32 -6.59
C LEU A 318 18.80 5.78 -6.71
N TRP A 319 18.80 5.07 -5.60
CA TRP A 319 18.70 3.62 -5.60
C TRP A 319 17.37 3.14 -6.17
N ASP A 320 16.28 3.86 -5.89
CA ASP A 320 14.98 3.56 -6.45
C ASP A 320 14.95 3.79 -7.97
N TYR A 321 15.47 4.92 -8.44
CA TYR A 321 15.60 5.17 -9.89
C TYR A 321 16.36 4.05 -10.62
N ILE A 322 17.44 3.55 -10.02
CA ILE A 322 18.23 2.48 -10.61
C ILE A 322 17.48 1.15 -10.56
N ALA A 323 17.00 0.75 -9.39
CA ALA A 323 16.42 -0.58 -9.20
C ALA A 323 15.02 -0.70 -9.84
N GLN A 324 14.13 0.28 -9.64
CA GLN A 324 12.82 0.29 -10.30
C GLN A 324 12.97 0.52 -11.80
N GLY A 325 13.90 1.38 -12.21
CA GLY A 325 14.23 1.58 -13.61
C GLY A 325 14.65 0.28 -14.29
N ALA A 326 15.53 -0.50 -13.65
CA ALA A 326 15.95 -1.80 -14.16
C ALA A 326 14.77 -2.78 -14.32
N VAL A 327 13.87 -2.86 -13.31
CA VAL A 327 12.67 -3.71 -13.39
C VAL A 327 11.79 -3.29 -14.56
N ASN A 328 11.50 -1.98 -14.70
CA ASN A 328 10.66 -1.49 -15.80
C ASN A 328 11.32 -1.72 -17.17
N VAL A 329 12.63 -1.53 -17.31
CA VAL A 329 13.36 -1.85 -18.55
C VAL A 329 13.21 -3.34 -18.89
N VAL A 330 13.35 -4.24 -17.92
CA VAL A 330 13.14 -5.68 -18.15
C VAL A 330 11.71 -5.97 -18.61
N VAL A 331 10.70 -5.39 -17.95
CA VAL A 331 9.29 -5.53 -18.37
C VAL A 331 9.09 -5.06 -19.80
N LEU A 332 9.66 -3.91 -20.19
CA LEU A 332 9.54 -3.35 -21.54
C LEU A 332 10.28 -4.19 -22.59
N LEU A 333 11.46 -4.72 -22.28
CA LEU A 333 12.21 -5.59 -23.20
C LEU A 333 11.46 -6.90 -23.50
N PHE A 334 10.80 -7.46 -22.50
CA PHE A 334 10.03 -8.71 -22.65
C PHE A 334 8.52 -8.47 -22.85
N LEU A 335 8.09 -7.23 -23.11
CA LEU A 335 6.67 -6.88 -23.19
C LEU A 335 5.91 -7.72 -24.24
N ASN A 336 6.48 -7.93 -25.41
CA ASN A 336 5.84 -8.72 -26.46
C ASN A 336 5.66 -10.19 -26.04
N GLN A 337 6.66 -10.77 -25.38
CA GLN A 337 6.61 -12.14 -24.85
C GLN A 337 5.57 -12.26 -23.73
N ILE A 338 5.56 -11.30 -22.82
CA ILE A 338 4.59 -11.26 -21.71
C ILE A 338 3.16 -11.13 -22.26
N LEU A 339 2.92 -10.21 -23.20
CA LEU A 339 1.59 -10.06 -23.80
C LEU A 339 1.16 -11.28 -24.62
N SER A 340 2.10 -12.07 -25.14
CA SER A 340 1.79 -13.33 -25.85
C SER A 340 1.28 -14.43 -24.93
N MET A 341 1.53 -14.34 -23.62
CA MET A 341 1.01 -15.29 -22.62
C MET A 341 -0.49 -15.07 -22.33
N TYR A 342 -1.02 -13.89 -22.68
CA TYR A 342 -2.43 -13.57 -22.53
C TYR A 342 -3.18 -13.89 -23.81
N THR A 343 -4.40 -14.45 -23.66
CA THR A 343 -5.30 -14.71 -24.81
C THR A 343 -6.03 -13.39 -25.16
N LEU A 344 -5.37 -12.53 -25.94
CA LEU A 344 -5.88 -11.21 -26.32
C LEU A 344 -6.15 -11.13 -27.83
N THR A 345 -7.18 -10.34 -28.18
CA THR A 345 -7.37 -9.95 -29.59
C THR A 345 -6.20 -9.05 -30.05
N PRO A 346 -5.90 -8.99 -31.35
CA PRO A 346 -4.84 -8.12 -31.87
C PRO A 346 -4.99 -6.65 -31.46
N GLU A 347 -6.22 -6.14 -31.46
CA GLU A 347 -6.54 -4.76 -31.03
C GLU A 347 -6.26 -4.54 -29.54
N THR A 348 -6.74 -5.45 -28.67
CA THR A 348 -6.52 -5.40 -27.23
C THR A 348 -5.03 -5.48 -26.91
N ARG A 349 -4.29 -6.34 -27.61
CA ARG A 349 -2.85 -6.49 -27.45
C ARG A 349 -2.08 -5.23 -27.85
N ALA A 350 -2.42 -4.60 -28.98
CA ALA A 350 -1.80 -3.36 -29.43
C ALA A 350 -2.09 -2.21 -28.43
N LEU A 351 -3.30 -2.12 -27.94
CA LEU A 351 -3.68 -1.11 -26.93
C LEU A 351 -2.95 -1.36 -25.61
N ALA A 352 -2.92 -2.60 -25.11
CA ALA A 352 -2.21 -2.95 -23.88
C ALA A 352 -0.71 -2.65 -24.00
N TRP A 353 -0.09 -2.94 -25.14
CA TRP A 353 1.29 -2.58 -25.42
C TRP A 353 1.51 -1.07 -25.30
N THR A 354 0.64 -0.26 -25.90
CA THR A 354 0.71 1.20 -25.82
C THR A 354 0.59 1.71 -24.39
N LEU A 355 -0.37 1.17 -23.61
CA LEU A 355 -0.59 1.57 -22.22
C LEU A 355 0.65 1.24 -21.34
N VAL A 356 1.18 0.03 -21.46
CA VAL A 356 2.37 -0.37 -20.70
C VAL A 356 3.59 0.46 -21.09
N MET A 357 3.79 0.77 -22.38
CA MET A 357 4.88 1.65 -22.84
C MET A 357 4.77 3.04 -22.22
N ILE A 358 3.56 3.61 -22.14
CA ILE A 358 3.33 4.91 -21.49
C ILE A 358 3.67 4.83 -20.01
N HIS A 359 3.10 3.87 -19.28
CA HIS A 359 3.26 3.79 -17.83
C HIS A 359 4.68 3.39 -17.43
N ASN A 360 5.12 2.19 -17.81
CA ASN A 360 6.41 1.66 -17.38
C ASN A 360 7.57 2.48 -17.95
N GLY A 361 7.42 3.01 -19.18
CA GLY A 361 8.40 3.93 -19.77
C GLY A 361 8.54 5.23 -18.98
N MET A 362 7.43 5.88 -18.66
CA MET A 362 7.46 7.12 -17.87
C MET A 362 7.74 6.88 -16.38
N SER A 363 7.40 5.71 -15.85
CA SER A 363 7.66 5.31 -14.47
C SER A 363 9.17 5.31 -14.14
N ILE A 364 10.03 4.95 -15.09
CA ILE A 364 11.49 4.99 -14.93
C ILE A 364 11.96 6.36 -14.47
N PHE A 365 11.37 7.44 -15.00
CA PHE A 365 11.81 8.80 -14.75
C PHE A 365 10.97 9.55 -13.71
N LEU A 366 9.69 9.24 -13.59
CA LEU A 366 8.76 10.07 -12.83
C LEU A 366 8.32 9.43 -11.50
N TRP A 367 8.17 8.12 -11.45
CA TRP A 367 7.52 7.45 -10.33
C TRP A 367 8.27 7.64 -8.99
N PRO A 368 9.62 7.52 -8.90
CA PRO A 368 10.33 7.68 -7.63
C PRO A 368 10.12 9.06 -6.98
N ALA A 369 10.20 10.13 -7.74
CA ALA A 369 9.99 11.48 -7.21
C ALA A 369 8.51 11.77 -6.91
N SER A 370 7.57 11.13 -7.62
CA SER A 370 6.13 11.31 -7.40
C SER A 370 5.57 10.54 -6.21
N PHE A 371 6.07 9.32 -5.94
CA PHE A 371 5.50 8.42 -4.94
C PHE A 371 6.44 8.05 -3.78
N VAL A 372 7.76 8.02 -3.99
CA VAL A 372 8.72 7.72 -2.92
C VAL A 372 9.12 8.96 -2.14
N LEU A 373 9.41 10.07 -2.80
CA LEU A 373 9.78 11.33 -2.15
C LEU A 373 8.74 11.84 -1.12
N PRO A 374 7.41 11.76 -1.37
CA PRO A 374 6.42 12.16 -0.37
C PRO A 374 6.54 11.41 0.96
N ASN A 375 7.06 10.18 0.97
CA ASN A 375 7.28 9.42 2.20
C ASN A 375 8.37 10.04 3.07
N ALA A 376 9.39 10.69 2.47
CA ALA A 376 10.36 11.47 3.23
C ALA A 376 9.71 12.70 3.88
N LEU A 377 8.81 13.39 3.17
CA LEU A 377 8.05 14.53 3.72
C LEU A 377 7.10 14.09 4.84
N ARG A 378 6.43 12.94 4.68
CA ARG A 378 5.58 12.35 5.73
C ARG A 378 6.41 12.00 6.98
N ALA A 379 7.59 11.40 6.79
CA ALA A 379 8.52 11.09 7.86
C ALA A 379 9.05 12.36 8.59
N ALA A 380 9.02 13.51 7.91
CA ALA A 380 9.34 14.82 8.46
C ALA A 380 8.11 15.57 9.03
N ASN A 381 6.97 14.89 9.25
CA ASN A 381 5.70 15.46 9.74
C ASN A 381 5.02 16.47 8.79
N ASP A 382 5.44 16.55 7.52
CA ASP A 382 4.85 17.47 6.52
C ASP A 382 3.69 16.81 5.74
N VAL A 383 2.87 16.05 6.46
CA VAL A 383 1.80 15.19 5.92
C VAL A 383 0.62 15.97 5.34
N ARG A 384 0.32 17.17 5.87
CA ARG A 384 -0.76 18.01 5.33
C ARG A 384 -0.44 18.48 3.92
N PHE A 385 0.82 18.86 3.68
CA PHE A 385 1.27 19.27 2.36
C PHE A 385 1.17 18.12 1.36
N THR A 386 1.66 16.92 1.73
CA THR A 386 1.58 15.75 0.84
C THR A 386 0.14 15.38 0.53
N MET A 387 -0.74 15.37 1.52
CA MET A 387 -2.17 15.11 1.33
C MET A 387 -2.82 16.14 0.38
N VAL A 388 -2.61 17.44 0.60
CA VAL A 388 -3.22 18.49 -0.22
C VAL A 388 -2.75 18.39 -1.67
N VAL A 389 -1.44 18.25 -1.89
CA VAL A 389 -0.88 18.11 -3.25
C VAL A 389 -1.41 16.87 -3.94
N ALA A 390 -1.38 15.70 -3.27
CA ALA A 390 -1.85 14.45 -3.85
C ALA A 390 -3.35 14.48 -4.14
N THR A 391 -4.16 15.05 -3.23
CA THR A 391 -5.62 15.20 -3.42
C THR A 391 -5.94 16.15 -4.58
N ALA A 392 -5.33 17.33 -4.60
CA ALA A 392 -5.55 18.30 -5.67
C ALA A 392 -5.13 17.75 -7.04
N SER A 393 -3.96 17.11 -7.08
CA SER A 393 -3.44 16.50 -8.31
C SER A 393 -4.35 15.37 -8.79
N MET A 394 -4.84 14.52 -7.88
CA MET A 394 -5.78 13.45 -8.21
C MET A 394 -7.09 13.98 -8.79
N LEU A 395 -7.68 15.01 -8.17
CA LEU A 395 -8.96 15.55 -8.62
C LEU A 395 -8.81 16.31 -9.95
N VAL A 396 -7.80 17.16 -10.08
CA VAL A 396 -7.64 18.03 -11.26
C VAL A 396 -7.08 17.23 -12.44
N TRP A 397 -5.96 16.57 -12.26
CA TRP A 397 -5.26 15.94 -13.38
C TRP A 397 -5.73 14.51 -13.61
N ARG A 398 -5.76 13.67 -12.56
CA ARG A 398 -6.11 12.26 -12.71
C ARG A 398 -7.58 12.08 -13.10
N MET A 399 -8.51 12.83 -12.50
CA MET A 399 -9.94 12.72 -12.79
C MET A 399 -10.37 13.75 -13.85
N GLY A 400 -10.09 15.04 -13.64
CA GLY A 400 -10.55 16.11 -14.53
C GLY A 400 -9.94 16.01 -15.92
N LEU A 401 -8.60 15.92 -16.03
CA LEU A 401 -7.95 15.79 -17.34
C LEU A 401 -8.25 14.43 -17.98
N SER A 402 -8.40 13.35 -17.21
CA SER A 402 -8.85 12.05 -17.75
C SER A 402 -10.22 12.17 -18.41
N TRP A 403 -11.17 12.89 -17.80
CA TRP A 403 -12.47 13.13 -18.40
C TRP A 403 -12.34 13.84 -19.74
N VAL A 404 -11.52 14.89 -19.81
CA VAL A 404 -11.30 15.65 -21.06
C VAL A 404 -10.66 14.77 -22.13
N LEU A 405 -9.54 14.12 -21.83
CA LEU A 405 -8.80 13.33 -22.83
C LEU A 405 -9.52 12.03 -23.20
N CYS A 406 -10.06 11.31 -22.22
CA CYS A 406 -10.71 10.02 -22.44
C CYS A 406 -12.07 10.22 -23.12
N VAL A 407 -12.96 11.04 -22.51
CA VAL A 407 -14.37 11.12 -22.90
C VAL A 407 -14.61 12.19 -23.96
N GLN A 408 -14.16 13.45 -23.74
CA GLN A 408 -14.43 14.54 -24.67
C GLN A 408 -13.61 14.45 -25.96
N MET A 409 -12.31 14.09 -25.84
CA MET A 409 -11.44 13.93 -27.01
C MET A 409 -11.50 12.51 -27.60
N GLY A 410 -12.22 11.58 -26.98
CA GLY A 410 -12.41 10.22 -27.49
C GLY A 410 -11.16 9.34 -27.48
N MET A 411 -10.11 9.67 -26.70
CA MET A 411 -8.86 8.91 -26.67
C MET A 411 -8.97 7.60 -25.88
N GLY A 412 -10.09 7.35 -25.21
CA GLY A 412 -10.31 6.12 -24.43
C GLY A 412 -9.26 5.91 -23.33
N ALA A 413 -8.81 4.67 -23.15
CA ALA A 413 -7.83 4.33 -22.11
C ALA A 413 -6.51 5.11 -22.25
N VAL A 414 -6.05 5.39 -23.47
CA VAL A 414 -4.80 6.14 -23.72
C VAL A 414 -4.87 7.53 -23.11
N GLY A 415 -6.01 8.21 -23.24
CA GLY A 415 -6.22 9.54 -22.65
C GLY A 415 -6.09 9.55 -21.12
N VAL A 416 -6.62 8.51 -20.48
CA VAL A 416 -6.49 8.33 -19.02
C VAL A 416 -5.02 8.15 -18.59
N TRP A 417 -4.27 7.35 -19.34
CA TRP A 417 -2.86 7.07 -19.02
C TRP A 417 -1.95 8.29 -19.27
N TYR A 418 -2.26 9.12 -20.27
CA TYR A 418 -1.60 10.42 -20.42
C TYR A 418 -1.93 11.38 -19.27
N ALA A 419 -3.20 11.47 -18.85
CA ALA A 419 -3.58 12.28 -17.70
C ALA A 419 -2.84 11.83 -16.40
N MET A 420 -2.59 10.54 -16.26
CA MET A 420 -1.77 9.99 -15.18
C MET A 420 -0.33 10.51 -15.21
N VAL A 421 0.29 10.57 -16.38
CA VAL A 421 1.66 11.10 -16.52
C VAL A 421 1.69 12.59 -16.15
N VAL A 422 0.70 13.37 -16.55
CA VAL A 422 0.58 14.78 -16.15
C VAL A 422 0.42 14.91 -14.63
N ASP A 423 -0.43 14.09 -14.00
CA ASP A 423 -0.57 14.01 -12.54
C ASP A 423 0.79 13.80 -11.85
N TRP A 424 1.60 12.86 -12.36
CA TRP A 424 2.93 12.59 -11.80
C TRP A 424 3.87 13.78 -11.92
N ILE A 425 3.92 14.44 -13.08
CA ILE A 425 4.76 15.61 -13.31
C ILE A 425 4.40 16.74 -12.33
N CYS A 426 3.11 17.03 -12.18
CA CYS A 426 2.64 18.07 -11.26
C CYS A 426 3.00 17.74 -9.80
N ARG A 427 2.84 16.48 -9.38
CA ARG A 427 3.28 16.02 -8.05
C ARG A 427 4.78 16.21 -7.85
N ILE A 428 5.60 15.82 -8.82
CA ILE A 428 7.06 15.97 -8.77
C ILE A 428 7.43 17.43 -8.56
N ILE A 429 6.88 18.33 -9.37
CA ILE A 429 7.16 19.76 -9.25
C ILE A 429 6.89 20.26 -7.82
N CYS A 430 5.72 19.93 -7.26
CA CYS A 430 5.33 20.34 -5.92
C CYS A 430 6.23 19.71 -4.84
N PHE A 431 6.48 18.39 -4.89
CA PHE A 431 7.24 17.68 -3.85
C PHE A 431 8.73 18.02 -3.89
N VAL A 432 9.32 18.12 -5.09
CA VAL A 432 10.73 18.53 -5.25
C VAL A 432 10.92 19.98 -4.81
N ALA A 433 10.05 20.90 -5.22
CA ALA A 433 10.10 22.29 -4.78
C ALA A 433 10.02 22.38 -3.24
N ARG A 434 9.09 21.63 -2.62
CA ARG A 434 8.94 21.57 -1.16
C ARG A 434 10.18 21.03 -0.46
N PHE A 435 10.77 19.98 -1.02
CA PHE A 435 11.96 19.36 -0.45
C PHE A 435 13.18 20.25 -0.58
N VAL A 436 13.43 20.82 -1.77
CA VAL A 436 14.61 21.67 -2.06
C VAL A 436 14.55 23.00 -1.30
N SER A 437 13.36 23.61 -1.18
CA SER A 437 13.19 24.85 -0.40
C SER A 437 13.46 24.66 1.10
N GLY A 438 13.49 23.42 1.59
CA GLY A 438 13.69 23.12 3.01
C GLY A 438 12.50 23.51 3.90
N ALA A 439 11.35 23.88 3.32
CA ALA A 439 10.16 24.30 4.07
C ALA A 439 9.60 23.21 5.00
N TRP A 440 9.83 21.94 4.68
CA TRP A 440 9.48 20.78 5.51
C TRP A 440 10.19 20.79 6.88
N LYS A 441 11.39 21.41 7.00
CA LYS A 441 12.16 21.48 8.26
C LYS A 441 11.38 22.15 9.39
N LYS A 442 10.53 23.14 9.08
CA LYS A 442 9.69 23.82 10.07
C LYS A 442 8.74 22.86 10.78
N ASN A 443 8.18 21.89 10.05
CA ASN A 443 7.25 20.90 10.60
C ASN A 443 7.99 19.78 11.36
N ALA A 444 9.19 19.45 10.93
CA ALA A 444 10.07 18.51 11.63
C ALA A 444 10.47 19.00 13.03
N VAL A 445 10.78 20.29 13.19
CA VAL A 445 11.18 20.90 14.48
C VAL A 445 9.99 21.05 15.43
N LYS A 446 8.82 21.51 14.94
CA LYS A 446 7.63 21.80 15.79
C LYS A 446 7.12 20.62 16.60
N LYS A 447 7.46 19.38 16.25
CA LYS A 447 6.94 18.17 16.90
C LYS A 447 8.00 17.34 17.63
N ALA A 448 9.27 17.68 17.48
CA ALA A 448 10.35 17.07 18.25
C ALA A 448 10.50 17.68 19.66
N ALA A 449 9.88 18.85 19.89
CA ALA A 449 9.71 19.50 21.18
C ALA A 449 8.37 19.11 21.79
#